data_233ae4a9ccb0850c80767648737f5d65
#
_entry.id   233ae4a9ccb0850c80767648737f5d65
#
_cell.length_a   1.000
_cell.length_b   1.000
_cell.length_c   1.000
_cell.angle_alpha   90.00
_cell.angle_beta   90.00
_cell.angle_gamma   90.00
#
_symmetry.space_group_name_H-M   'P 1'
#
loop_
_entity.id
_entity.type
_entity.pdbx_description
1 polymer ?
#
loop_
_entity_poly.entity_id
_entity_poly.type
_entity_poly.pdbx_seq_one_letter_code
_entity_poly.pdbx_strand_id
1 'polypeptide(L)'
;MNTKITAASTNARYLSSDTDMLLAEEAYQNFEETLLDKINRVRTDYPGYHDYIYNIADIGHDPYVLISILSAVKPGFKLSDPEIKNMFHIMEQPRHQYTLTITKVVAPSYQADYGDKSIDDVPPMYLDLQISLKNYDLFCTVDSILTHDQLAAYAGYMRSRGGRPDLFPQDKYPHATLPEPLMPFHVPATIRQAFPVLKRELEIAEPLVGYPYVWGGGDIETSFDCSGFIDYVMDQMGYHFRNSINGKQWRLPVAGSRINGQFYDGIYEKCILIDCSEAQPGDLVFFTGSFEAGYRKHNLTHVGFYMGDDVFLGCNSSTGISFQPYSKIDKRGRTWQQKLVCYGKLPPLK
;
A
#
# COMPACT_ATOMS: atom_id res chain seq x y z
N MET A 1 19.38 22.02 11.84
CA MET A 1 19.61 20.58 11.72
C MET A 1 20.12 20.31 10.31
N ASN A 2 21.28 19.67 10.15
CA ASN A 2 21.72 19.19 8.83
C ASN A 2 20.81 18.02 8.45
N THR A 3 19.90 18.24 7.52
CA THR A 3 19.05 17.16 6.98
C THR A 3 20.00 16.17 6.30
N LYS A 4 20.10 14.96 6.84
CA LYS A 4 20.87 13.89 6.21
C LYS A 4 20.27 13.65 4.82
N ILE A 5 21.03 13.87 3.76
CA ILE A 5 20.62 13.52 2.40
C ILE A 5 20.61 12.00 2.32
N THR A 6 19.43 11.40 2.12
CA THR A 6 19.24 9.96 2.01
C THR A 6 18.81 9.57 0.60
N ALA A 7 18.85 8.29 0.25
CA ALA A 7 18.36 7.81 -1.03
C ALA A 7 16.89 8.23 -1.26
N ALA A 8 16.05 8.17 -0.23
CA ALA A 8 14.66 8.59 -0.30
C ALA A 8 14.47 10.10 -0.53
N SER A 9 15.44 10.94 -0.15
CA SER A 9 15.39 12.39 -0.38
C SER A 9 16.03 12.81 -1.70
N THR A 10 16.70 11.91 -2.42
CA THR A 10 17.38 12.18 -3.70
C THR A 10 16.59 11.66 -4.89
N ASN A 11 16.78 12.27 -6.05
CA ASN A 11 16.24 11.77 -7.31
C ASN A 11 17.23 10.79 -7.92
N ALA A 12 16.93 9.51 -7.85
CA ALA A 12 17.70 8.47 -8.52
C ALA A 12 17.37 8.43 -10.02
N ARG A 13 18.34 7.98 -10.85
CA ARG A 13 18.15 7.79 -12.30
C ARG A 13 18.28 6.31 -12.64
N TYR A 14 17.41 5.83 -13.51
CA TYR A 14 17.59 4.49 -14.08
C TYR A 14 18.87 4.43 -14.90
N LEU A 15 19.66 3.37 -14.69
CA LEU A 15 20.92 3.13 -15.41
C LEU A 15 20.79 2.06 -16.49
N SER A 16 19.68 1.32 -16.50
CA SER A 16 19.37 0.34 -17.57
C SER A 16 19.00 1.07 -18.86
N SER A 17 19.24 0.43 -19.99
CA SER A 17 18.77 0.95 -21.29
C SER A 17 17.25 0.92 -21.36
N ASP A 18 16.67 1.80 -22.19
CA ASP A 18 15.22 1.78 -22.45
C ASP A 18 14.78 0.39 -22.95
N THR A 19 15.59 -0.23 -23.82
CA THR A 19 15.31 -1.57 -24.33
C THR A 19 15.21 -2.60 -23.21
N ASP A 20 16.15 -2.62 -22.27
CA ASP A 20 16.12 -3.58 -21.15
C ASP A 20 14.92 -3.33 -20.23
N MET A 21 14.57 -2.05 -19.99
CA MET A 21 13.41 -1.70 -19.17
C MET A 21 12.09 -2.08 -19.84
N LEU A 22 11.95 -1.82 -21.15
CA LEU A 22 10.74 -2.19 -21.89
C LEU A 22 10.59 -3.71 -22.06
N LEU A 23 11.70 -4.45 -22.24
CA LEU A 23 11.68 -5.92 -22.25
C LEU A 23 11.29 -6.51 -20.89
N ALA A 24 11.71 -5.89 -19.80
CA ALA A 24 11.31 -6.32 -18.46
C ALA A 24 9.81 -6.09 -18.22
N GLU A 25 9.29 -4.96 -18.66
CA GLU A 25 7.85 -4.65 -18.64
C GLU A 25 7.05 -5.65 -19.47
N GLU A 26 7.46 -5.91 -20.71
CA GLU A 26 6.83 -6.90 -21.60
C GLU A 26 6.82 -8.30 -20.95
N ALA A 27 7.91 -8.70 -20.30
CA ALA A 27 7.98 -9.99 -19.60
C ALA A 27 6.95 -10.09 -18.47
N TYR A 28 6.74 -9.01 -17.72
CA TYR A 28 5.73 -9.00 -16.63
C TYR A 28 4.30 -8.96 -17.18
N GLN A 29 4.04 -8.21 -18.25
CA GLN A 29 2.75 -8.23 -18.95
C GLN A 29 2.42 -9.64 -19.48
N ASN A 30 3.38 -10.37 -20.04
CA ASN A 30 3.19 -11.75 -20.47
C ASN A 30 2.83 -12.70 -19.28
N PHE A 31 3.36 -12.46 -18.10
CA PHE A 31 2.93 -13.17 -16.89
C PHE A 31 1.47 -12.86 -16.56
N GLU A 32 1.04 -11.59 -16.60
CA GLU A 32 -0.33 -11.17 -16.37
C GLU A 32 -1.30 -11.74 -17.43
N GLU A 33 -0.92 -11.75 -18.70
CA GLU A 33 -1.68 -12.41 -19.78
C GLU A 33 -1.83 -13.91 -19.54
N THR A 34 -0.76 -14.58 -19.11
CA THR A 34 -0.81 -16.01 -18.76
C THR A 34 -1.78 -16.28 -17.60
N LEU A 35 -1.84 -15.37 -16.63
CA LEU A 35 -2.80 -15.47 -15.52
C LEU A 35 -4.24 -15.28 -16.01
N LEU A 36 -4.48 -14.32 -16.88
CA LEU A 36 -5.79 -14.09 -17.50
C LEU A 36 -6.24 -15.30 -18.34
N ASP A 37 -5.33 -15.89 -19.10
CA ASP A 37 -5.61 -17.09 -19.90
C ASP A 37 -6.00 -18.28 -19.02
N LYS A 38 -5.34 -18.48 -17.87
CA LYS A 38 -5.74 -19.50 -16.89
C LYS A 38 -7.16 -19.29 -16.40
N ILE A 39 -7.55 -18.04 -16.10
CA ILE A 39 -8.90 -17.70 -15.67
C ILE A 39 -9.93 -17.98 -16.76
N ASN A 40 -9.63 -17.57 -18.00
CA ASN A 40 -10.51 -17.77 -19.16
C ASN A 40 -10.74 -19.25 -19.48
N ARG A 41 -9.74 -20.10 -19.24
CA ARG A 41 -9.80 -21.55 -19.52
C ARG A 41 -10.43 -22.36 -18.41
N VAL A 42 -10.80 -21.78 -17.26
CA VAL A 42 -11.31 -22.51 -16.10
C VAL A 42 -12.49 -23.42 -16.48
N ARG A 43 -13.45 -22.97 -17.30
CA ARG A 43 -14.59 -23.79 -17.71
C ARG A 43 -14.17 -25.03 -18.53
N THR A 44 -13.10 -24.91 -19.29
CA THR A 44 -12.56 -26.01 -20.11
C THR A 44 -11.70 -26.95 -19.27
N ASP A 45 -10.86 -26.39 -18.40
CA ASP A 45 -9.91 -27.15 -17.59
C ASP A 45 -10.59 -27.87 -16.40
N TYR A 46 -11.76 -27.34 -15.95
CA TYR A 46 -12.57 -27.87 -14.85
C TYR A 46 -14.04 -28.04 -15.29
N PRO A 47 -14.39 -29.00 -16.12
CA PRO A 47 -15.77 -29.20 -16.58
C PRO A 47 -16.63 -29.87 -15.50
N GLY A 48 -17.97 -29.74 -15.65
CA GLY A 48 -18.94 -30.54 -14.88
C GLY A 48 -19.45 -29.90 -13.59
N TYR A 49 -19.22 -28.62 -13.37
CA TYR A 49 -19.81 -27.88 -12.26
C TYR A 49 -21.16 -27.28 -12.64
N HIS A 50 -22.03 -27.09 -11.61
CA HIS A 50 -23.36 -26.51 -11.77
C HIS A 50 -23.27 -25.05 -12.20
N ASP A 51 -22.42 -24.23 -11.52
CA ASP A 51 -22.11 -22.86 -11.91
C ASP A 51 -20.64 -22.53 -11.74
N TYR A 52 -20.19 -21.43 -12.36
CA TYR A 52 -18.84 -20.90 -12.29
C TYR A 52 -18.91 -19.44 -11.86
N ILE A 53 -18.53 -19.19 -10.60
CA ILE A 53 -18.64 -17.90 -9.94
C ILE A 53 -17.29 -17.19 -9.99
N TYR A 54 -17.22 -16.09 -10.72
CA TYR A 54 -15.99 -15.30 -10.90
C TYR A 54 -16.01 -14.07 -10.02
N ASN A 55 -14.97 -13.92 -9.19
CA ASN A 55 -14.67 -12.72 -8.42
C ASN A 55 -13.22 -12.32 -8.73
N ILE A 56 -13.01 -11.56 -9.79
CA ILE A 56 -11.71 -11.28 -10.37
C ILE A 56 -11.38 -9.81 -10.16
N ALA A 57 -10.32 -9.56 -9.40
CA ALA A 57 -9.71 -8.24 -9.30
C ALA A 57 -9.06 -7.83 -10.63
N ASP A 58 -8.90 -6.53 -10.83
CA ASP A 58 -8.21 -5.98 -11.98
C ASP A 58 -6.78 -6.56 -12.09
N ILE A 59 -6.38 -6.92 -13.32
CA ILE A 59 -5.03 -7.43 -13.62
C ILE A 59 -4.24 -6.29 -14.26
N GLY A 60 -3.18 -5.89 -13.60
CA GLY A 60 -2.30 -4.83 -14.05
C GLY A 60 -1.40 -4.34 -12.93
N HIS A 61 -0.30 -3.70 -13.28
CA HIS A 61 0.69 -3.16 -12.35
C HIS A 61 1.19 -1.79 -12.82
N ASP A 62 1.78 -1.02 -11.91
CA ASP A 62 2.48 0.21 -12.28
C ASP A 62 3.89 -0.14 -12.78
N PRO A 63 4.20 0.11 -14.08
CA PRO A 63 5.51 -0.22 -14.64
C PRO A 63 6.67 0.53 -13.96
N TYR A 64 6.44 1.72 -13.42
CA TYR A 64 7.46 2.42 -12.63
C TYR A 64 7.79 1.70 -11.33
N VAL A 65 6.83 1.02 -10.72
CA VAL A 65 7.08 0.16 -9.55
C VAL A 65 7.97 -1.00 -9.94
N LEU A 66 7.63 -1.72 -11.02
CA LEU A 66 8.42 -2.85 -11.52
C LEU A 66 9.87 -2.44 -11.81
N ILE A 67 10.07 -1.40 -12.62
CA ILE A 67 11.42 -0.96 -13.00
C ILE A 67 12.21 -0.42 -11.83
N SER A 68 11.53 0.23 -10.86
CA SER A 68 12.19 0.68 -9.63
C SER A 68 12.64 -0.48 -8.74
N ILE A 69 11.85 -1.56 -8.64
CA ILE A 69 12.24 -2.81 -7.95
C ILE A 69 13.50 -3.39 -8.62
N LEU A 70 13.45 -3.61 -9.94
CA LEU A 70 14.56 -4.22 -10.66
C LEU A 70 15.84 -3.38 -10.61
N SER A 71 15.69 -2.04 -10.70
CA SER A 71 16.82 -1.10 -10.57
C SER A 71 17.40 -1.07 -9.17
N ALA A 72 16.58 -1.27 -8.13
CA ALA A 72 17.05 -1.36 -6.75
C ALA A 72 17.79 -2.67 -6.48
N VAL A 73 17.38 -3.77 -7.12
CA VAL A 73 18.07 -5.06 -7.05
C VAL A 73 19.42 -4.99 -7.78
N LYS A 74 19.44 -4.42 -8.96
CA LYS A 74 20.64 -4.31 -9.80
C LYS A 74 20.61 -3.06 -10.66
N PRO A 75 21.31 -1.98 -10.28
CA PRO A 75 21.46 -0.80 -11.12
C PRO A 75 22.06 -1.15 -12.49
N GLY A 76 21.44 -0.66 -13.57
CA GLY A 76 21.86 -1.00 -14.94
C GLY A 76 21.57 -2.45 -15.34
N PHE A 77 20.52 -3.03 -14.82
CA PHE A 77 20.12 -4.42 -15.04
C PHE A 77 19.86 -4.72 -16.54
N LYS A 78 20.04 -6.00 -16.88
CA LYS A 78 19.54 -6.62 -18.10
C LYS A 78 18.59 -7.74 -17.72
N LEU A 79 17.57 -8.00 -18.56
CA LEU A 79 16.62 -9.10 -18.30
C LEU A 79 17.30 -10.47 -18.21
N SER A 80 18.47 -10.65 -18.85
CA SER A 80 19.26 -11.88 -18.78
C SER A 80 19.98 -12.10 -17.45
N ASP A 81 20.10 -11.08 -16.59
CA ASP A 81 20.84 -11.16 -15.33
C ASP A 81 20.20 -12.16 -14.36
N PRO A 82 21.00 -13.03 -13.71
CA PRO A 82 20.46 -14.04 -12.77
C PRO A 82 19.65 -13.44 -11.63
N GLU A 83 20.08 -12.31 -11.07
CA GLU A 83 19.40 -11.61 -9.98
C GLU A 83 18.02 -11.11 -10.42
N ILE A 84 17.91 -10.65 -11.67
CA ILE A 84 16.66 -10.15 -12.25
C ILE A 84 15.70 -11.32 -12.52
N LYS A 85 16.19 -12.42 -13.10
CA LYS A 85 15.39 -13.64 -13.27
C LYS A 85 14.87 -14.19 -11.96
N ASN A 86 15.70 -14.18 -10.90
CA ASN A 86 15.29 -14.59 -9.58
C ASN A 86 14.21 -13.65 -9.01
N MET A 87 14.35 -12.34 -9.22
CA MET A 87 13.34 -11.37 -8.77
C MET A 87 12.00 -11.55 -9.48
N PHE A 88 11.98 -11.79 -10.80
CA PHE A 88 10.77 -12.16 -11.53
C PHE A 88 10.13 -13.42 -10.92
N HIS A 89 10.92 -14.47 -10.71
CA HIS A 89 10.42 -15.70 -10.09
C HIS A 89 9.80 -15.44 -8.71
N ILE A 90 10.37 -14.55 -7.90
CA ILE A 90 9.80 -14.16 -6.60
C ILE A 90 8.47 -13.44 -6.81
N MET A 91 8.42 -12.40 -7.65
CA MET A 91 7.22 -11.58 -7.86
C MET A 91 6.05 -12.37 -8.43
N GLU A 92 6.32 -13.40 -9.26
CA GLU A 92 5.32 -14.27 -9.87
C GLU A 92 4.75 -15.33 -8.91
N GLN A 93 5.37 -15.53 -7.72
CA GLN A 93 4.86 -16.50 -6.75
C GLN A 93 3.48 -16.10 -6.20
N PRO A 94 2.60 -17.06 -5.91
CA PRO A 94 1.34 -16.78 -5.22
C PRO A 94 1.56 -16.00 -3.92
N ARG A 95 0.65 -15.08 -3.60
CA ARG A 95 0.65 -14.21 -2.42
C ARG A 95 1.61 -13.00 -2.46
N HIS A 96 2.34 -12.79 -3.56
CA HIS A 96 2.95 -11.49 -3.81
C HIS A 96 1.90 -10.54 -4.42
N GLN A 97 1.95 -10.23 -5.72
CA GLN A 97 0.90 -9.37 -6.28
C GLN A 97 -0.43 -10.11 -6.46
N TYR A 98 -0.41 -11.31 -7.01
CA TYR A 98 -1.64 -12.04 -7.35
C TYR A 98 -1.82 -13.31 -6.52
N THR A 99 -3.08 -13.58 -6.14
CA THR A 99 -3.49 -14.87 -5.60
C THR A 99 -4.74 -15.35 -6.33
N LEU A 100 -4.56 -16.31 -7.23
CA LEU A 100 -5.65 -17.02 -7.88
C LEU A 100 -6.05 -18.23 -7.00
N THR A 101 -7.32 -18.29 -6.64
CA THR A 101 -7.91 -19.41 -5.87
C THR A 101 -9.08 -20.00 -6.66
N ILE A 102 -9.06 -21.32 -6.84
CA ILE A 102 -10.15 -22.08 -7.47
C ILE A 102 -10.66 -23.07 -6.42
N THR A 103 -11.91 -22.90 -5.96
CA THR A 103 -12.47 -23.67 -4.84
C THR A 103 -13.83 -24.24 -5.23
N LYS A 104 -14.05 -25.51 -4.91
CA LYS A 104 -15.37 -26.16 -5.01
C LYS A 104 -16.23 -25.72 -3.84
N VAL A 105 -17.48 -25.35 -4.11
CA VAL A 105 -18.48 -25.01 -3.10
C VAL A 105 -19.79 -25.75 -3.41
N VAL A 106 -20.56 -26.08 -2.39
CA VAL A 106 -21.86 -26.74 -2.58
C VAL A 106 -22.83 -25.71 -3.16
N ALA A 107 -23.51 -26.06 -4.26
CA ALA A 107 -24.49 -25.18 -4.90
C ALA A 107 -25.63 -24.85 -3.92
N PRO A 108 -26.10 -23.59 -3.86
CA PRO A 108 -27.15 -23.17 -2.92
C PRO A 108 -28.44 -23.98 -3.03
N SER A 109 -28.82 -24.36 -4.25
CA SER A 109 -29.99 -25.23 -4.50
C SER A 109 -29.88 -26.59 -3.84
N TYR A 110 -28.67 -27.18 -3.83
CA TYR A 110 -28.41 -28.46 -3.19
C TYR A 110 -28.41 -28.33 -1.66
N GLN A 111 -27.88 -27.28 -1.12
CA GLN A 111 -27.90 -27.04 0.33
C GLN A 111 -29.31 -26.92 0.89
N ALA A 112 -30.23 -26.29 0.13
CA ALA A 112 -31.62 -26.15 0.53
C ALA A 112 -32.37 -27.51 0.59
N ASP A 113 -32.03 -28.44 -0.31
CA ASP A 113 -32.76 -29.70 -0.46
C ASP A 113 -32.19 -30.84 0.39
N TYR A 114 -30.90 -30.87 0.64
CA TYR A 114 -30.22 -32.06 1.18
C TYR A 114 -29.41 -31.82 2.47
N GLY A 115 -29.42 -30.62 3.01
CA GLY A 115 -28.75 -30.31 4.28
C GLY A 115 -27.21 -30.38 4.21
N ASP A 116 -26.59 -30.61 5.35
CA ASP A 116 -25.16 -30.48 5.55
C ASP A 116 -24.39 -31.76 5.17
N LYS A 117 -24.26 -32.07 3.87
CA LYS A 117 -23.42 -33.16 3.38
C LYS A 117 -21.95 -32.71 3.19
N SER A 118 -21.03 -33.68 3.32
CA SER A 118 -19.63 -33.41 2.96
C SER A 118 -19.54 -33.08 1.47
N ILE A 119 -18.65 -32.11 1.11
CA ILE A 119 -18.41 -31.72 -0.28
C ILE A 119 -17.96 -32.90 -1.15
N ASP A 120 -17.29 -33.88 -0.56
CA ASP A 120 -16.81 -35.09 -1.25
C ASP A 120 -17.94 -36.05 -1.63
N ASP A 121 -19.12 -35.95 -0.97
CA ASP A 121 -20.31 -36.74 -1.22
C ASP A 121 -21.25 -36.12 -2.25
N VAL A 122 -20.94 -34.91 -2.76
CA VAL A 122 -21.79 -34.13 -3.66
C VAL A 122 -21.34 -34.34 -5.11
N PRO A 123 -22.24 -34.82 -6.03
CA PRO A 123 -21.91 -34.92 -7.45
C PRO A 123 -21.48 -33.56 -8.02
N PRO A 124 -20.54 -33.52 -8.99
CA PRO A 124 -20.05 -32.27 -9.59
C PRO A 124 -21.15 -31.34 -10.12
N MET A 125 -22.28 -31.87 -10.57
CA MET A 125 -23.42 -31.10 -11.07
C MET A 125 -24.13 -30.26 -9.99
N TYR A 126 -23.91 -30.55 -8.71
CA TYR A 126 -24.43 -29.79 -7.57
C TYR A 126 -23.37 -28.94 -6.88
N LEU A 127 -22.16 -28.93 -7.44
CA LEU A 127 -21.08 -28.08 -7.00
C LEU A 127 -20.92 -26.90 -7.92
N ASP A 128 -20.73 -25.73 -7.33
CA ASP A 128 -20.24 -24.55 -8.03
C ASP A 128 -18.72 -24.49 -7.95
N LEU A 129 -18.08 -23.92 -8.97
CA LEU A 129 -16.66 -23.63 -8.94
C LEU A 129 -16.48 -22.11 -8.74
N GLN A 130 -15.89 -21.74 -7.62
CA GLN A 130 -15.59 -20.36 -7.26
C GLN A 130 -14.17 -20.01 -7.71
N ILE A 131 -14.05 -19.01 -8.58
CA ILE A 131 -12.79 -18.50 -9.12
C ILE A 131 -12.58 -17.09 -8.55
N SER A 132 -11.58 -16.95 -7.71
CA SER A 132 -11.26 -15.67 -7.06
C SER A 132 -9.82 -15.27 -7.37
N LEU A 133 -9.63 -14.09 -7.96
CA LEU A 133 -8.34 -13.44 -8.09
C LEU A 133 -8.28 -12.24 -7.16
N LYS A 134 -7.26 -12.21 -6.30
CA LYS A 134 -6.90 -11.02 -5.53
C LYS A 134 -5.66 -10.38 -6.16
N ASN A 135 -5.69 -9.05 -6.31
CA ASN A 135 -4.54 -8.23 -6.65
C ASN A 135 -4.19 -7.35 -5.45
N TYR A 136 -3.00 -7.52 -4.88
CA TYR A 136 -2.51 -6.77 -3.72
C TYR A 136 -1.73 -5.52 -4.11
N ASP A 137 -1.65 -5.22 -5.39
CA ASP A 137 -0.77 -4.24 -6.01
C ASP A 137 0.73 -4.55 -5.81
N LEU A 138 1.53 -4.44 -6.87
CA LEU A 138 2.95 -4.78 -6.83
C LEU A 138 3.73 -3.93 -5.79
N PHE A 139 3.37 -2.66 -5.61
CA PHE A 139 4.01 -1.79 -4.63
C PHE A 139 3.81 -2.25 -3.17
N CYS A 140 2.76 -3.05 -2.88
CA CYS A 140 2.51 -3.61 -1.53
C CYS A 140 3.42 -4.81 -1.20
N THR A 141 4.26 -5.23 -2.11
CA THR A 141 5.16 -6.39 -1.91
C THR A 141 6.60 -6.00 -1.60
N VAL A 142 6.96 -4.73 -1.80
CA VAL A 142 8.35 -4.27 -1.78
C VAL A 142 9.08 -4.51 -0.46
N ASP A 143 8.40 -4.37 0.68
CA ASP A 143 8.98 -4.62 2.01
C ASP A 143 9.29 -6.09 2.28
N SER A 144 8.64 -7.00 1.56
CA SER A 144 8.83 -8.45 1.69
C SER A 144 9.86 -9.02 0.71
N ILE A 145 10.12 -8.33 -0.40
CA ILE A 145 11.00 -8.82 -1.47
C ILE A 145 12.33 -8.07 -1.58
N LEU A 146 12.44 -6.86 -1.02
CA LEU A 146 13.65 -6.04 -1.04
C LEU A 146 14.34 -6.02 0.33
N THR A 147 15.67 -5.98 0.32
CA THR A 147 16.45 -5.67 1.52
C THR A 147 16.28 -4.20 1.91
N HIS A 148 16.69 -3.82 3.12
CA HIS A 148 16.63 -2.43 3.58
C HIS A 148 17.35 -1.47 2.62
N ASP A 149 18.57 -1.79 2.18
CA ASP A 149 19.33 -0.96 1.24
C ASP A 149 18.67 -0.87 -0.14
N GLN A 150 18.08 -1.97 -0.61
CA GLN A 150 17.31 -1.99 -1.86
C GLN A 150 16.02 -1.17 -1.72
N LEU A 151 15.36 -1.22 -0.57
CA LEU A 151 14.16 -0.43 -0.30
C LEU A 151 14.48 1.08 -0.30
N ALA A 152 15.62 1.46 0.27
CA ALA A 152 16.11 2.84 0.21
C ALA A 152 16.41 3.31 -1.23
N ALA A 153 17.04 2.45 -2.04
CA ALA A 153 17.28 2.73 -3.47
C ALA A 153 15.95 2.83 -4.25
N TYR A 154 15.01 1.90 -4.01
CA TYR A 154 13.66 1.91 -4.60
C TYR A 154 12.95 3.24 -4.31
N ALA A 155 13.00 3.74 -3.07
CA ALA A 155 12.42 5.03 -2.69
C ALA A 155 12.97 6.20 -3.54
N GLY A 156 14.29 6.21 -3.78
CA GLY A 156 14.92 7.20 -4.65
C GLY A 156 14.43 7.14 -6.10
N TYR A 157 14.26 5.94 -6.65
CA TYR A 157 13.71 5.76 -8.00
C TYR A 157 12.23 6.18 -8.08
N MET A 158 11.42 5.81 -7.09
CA MET A 158 10.00 6.15 -7.06
C MET A 158 9.77 7.66 -6.97
N ARG A 159 10.63 8.40 -6.28
CA ARG A 159 10.53 9.86 -6.15
C ARG A 159 10.58 10.58 -7.49
N SER A 160 11.42 10.14 -8.41
CA SER A 160 11.68 10.81 -9.70
C SER A 160 11.25 9.99 -10.92
N ARG A 161 10.66 8.81 -10.72
CA ARG A 161 10.45 7.83 -11.81
C ARG A 161 11.75 7.55 -12.58
N GLY A 162 12.86 7.44 -11.86
CA GLY A 162 14.18 7.21 -12.42
C GLY A 162 14.66 8.33 -13.36
N GLY A 163 14.07 9.53 -13.28
CA GLY A 163 14.32 10.64 -14.21
C GLY A 163 13.73 10.42 -15.60
N ARG A 164 12.82 9.46 -15.78
CA ARG A 164 12.18 9.06 -17.04
C ARG A 164 10.65 8.98 -16.91
N PRO A 165 9.97 10.13 -16.62
CA PRO A 165 8.50 10.15 -16.52
C PRO A 165 7.79 9.91 -17.87
N ASP A 166 8.53 9.94 -18.98
CA ASP A 166 8.09 9.70 -20.35
C ASP A 166 8.15 8.23 -20.78
N LEU A 167 8.79 7.35 -20.00
CA LEU A 167 9.10 5.96 -20.42
C LEU A 167 7.83 5.13 -20.60
N PHE A 168 6.81 5.36 -19.77
CA PHE A 168 5.55 4.63 -19.77
C PHE A 168 4.36 5.60 -19.94
N PRO A 169 4.04 6.01 -21.18
CA PRO A 169 2.92 6.89 -21.44
C PRO A 169 1.58 6.21 -21.10
N GLN A 170 0.66 6.93 -20.45
CA GLN A 170 -0.58 6.37 -19.87
C GLN A 170 -1.57 5.84 -20.91
N ASP A 171 -1.52 6.31 -22.16
CA ASP A 171 -2.33 5.79 -23.26
C ASP A 171 -1.96 4.34 -23.61
N LYS A 172 -0.70 3.96 -23.43
CA LYS A 172 -0.20 2.59 -23.62
C LYS A 172 -0.11 1.81 -22.31
N TYR A 173 0.18 2.48 -21.21
CA TYR A 173 0.35 1.88 -19.87
C TYR A 173 -0.64 2.52 -18.88
N PRO A 174 -1.92 2.08 -18.87
CA PRO A 174 -2.97 2.73 -18.10
C PRO A 174 -2.76 2.71 -16.59
N HIS A 175 -1.98 1.76 -16.09
CA HIS A 175 -1.62 1.64 -14.68
C HIS A 175 -0.39 2.47 -14.29
N ALA A 176 0.32 3.09 -15.25
CA ALA A 176 1.48 3.94 -14.95
C ALA A 176 1.07 5.13 -14.09
N THR A 177 1.71 5.30 -12.95
CA THR A 177 1.43 6.38 -12.01
C THR A 177 2.55 7.40 -12.02
N LEU A 178 2.26 8.61 -12.49
CA LEU A 178 3.17 9.75 -12.37
C LEU A 178 3.02 10.41 -11.01
N PRO A 179 4.10 11.00 -10.44
CA PRO A 179 4.00 11.80 -9.24
C PRO A 179 3.03 12.97 -9.45
N GLU A 180 2.06 13.10 -8.56
CA GLU A 180 1.17 14.25 -8.58
C GLU A 180 1.87 15.49 -7.99
N PRO A 181 1.57 16.70 -8.47
CA PRO A 181 2.05 17.92 -7.87
C PRO A 181 1.63 18.00 -6.40
N LEU A 182 2.56 18.43 -5.55
CA LEU A 182 2.24 18.67 -4.14
C LEU A 182 1.33 19.89 -4.02
N MET A 183 0.31 19.79 -3.16
CA MET A 183 -0.52 20.93 -2.82
C MET A 183 0.32 21.95 -2.04
N PRO A 184 0.43 23.22 -2.51
CA PRO A 184 1.07 24.26 -1.74
C PRO A 184 0.17 24.64 -0.56
N PHE A 185 0.50 24.14 0.62
CA PHE A 185 -0.24 24.41 1.85
C PHE A 185 0.73 24.83 2.96
N HIS A 186 0.36 25.86 3.69
CA HIS A 186 1.09 26.33 4.85
C HIS A 186 0.13 26.52 6.01
N VAL A 187 0.37 25.83 7.11
CA VAL A 187 -0.38 26.06 8.35
C VAL A 187 -0.09 27.48 8.83
N PRO A 188 -1.13 28.33 9.03
CA PRO A 188 -0.94 29.70 9.49
C PRO A 188 -0.15 29.79 10.81
N ALA A 189 0.68 30.82 10.95
CA ALA A 189 1.49 31.02 12.15
C ALA A 189 0.65 31.12 13.43
N THR A 190 -0.55 31.71 13.33
CA THR A 190 -1.52 31.80 14.43
C THR A 190 -2.01 30.43 14.88
N ILE A 191 -2.25 29.51 13.96
CA ILE A 191 -2.65 28.12 14.26
C ILE A 191 -1.48 27.39 14.92
N ARG A 192 -0.26 27.48 14.38
CA ARG A 192 0.93 26.87 15.00
C ARG A 192 1.18 27.34 16.43
N GLN A 193 0.91 28.63 16.71
CA GLN A 193 1.05 29.22 18.05
C GLN A 193 -0.06 28.74 19.00
N ALA A 194 -1.27 28.59 18.50
CA ALA A 194 -2.42 28.15 19.29
C ALA A 194 -2.34 26.64 19.66
N PHE A 195 -1.67 25.82 18.86
CA PHE A 195 -1.58 24.36 19.02
C PHE A 195 -0.12 23.90 19.14
N PRO A 196 0.46 23.84 20.37
CA PRO A 196 1.87 23.47 20.57
C PRO A 196 2.22 22.06 20.09
N VAL A 197 1.29 21.11 20.16
CA VAL A 197 1.46 19.73 19.67
C VAL A 197 1.65 19.77 18.16
N LEU A 198 0.74 20.41 17.42
CA LEU A 198 0.84 20.59 15.97
C LEU A 198 2.15 21.26 15.56
N LYS A 199 2.57 22.32 16.30
CA LYS A 199 3.83 22.99 16.00
C LYS A 199 5.01 22.03 16.03
N ARG A 200 5.08 21.18 17.04
CA ARG A 200 6.16 20.20 17.18
C ARG A 200 6.09 19.11 16.11
N GLU A 201 4.90 18.65 15.78
CA GLU A 201 4.68 17.70 14.66
C GLU A 201 5.21 18.30 13.35
N LEU A 202 4.85 19.54 13.03
CA LEU A 202 5.27 20.20 11.79
C LEU A 202 6.78 20.45 11.73
N GLU A 203 7.43 20.77 12.85
CA GLU A 203 8.89 20.91 12.91
C GLU A 203 9.62 19.62 12.50
N ILE A 204 9.01 18.45 12.75
CA ILE A 204 9.55 17.13 12.38
C ILE A 204 9.08 16.75 10.96
N ALA A 205 7.82 16.96 10.64
CA ALA A 205 7.15 16.43 9.46
C ALA A 205 7.40 17.27 8.18
N GLU A 206 7.43 18.59 8.26
CA GLU A 206 7.59 19.46 7.09
C GLU A 206 8.89 19.20 6.29
N PRO A 207 10.06 18.95 6.92
CA PRO A 207 11.27 18.58 6.18
C PRO A 207 11.14 17.28 5.36
N LEU A 208 10.14 16.46 5.65
CA LEU A 208 9.89 15.18 4.97
C LEU A 208 8.86 15.30 3.84
N VAL A 209 8.21 16.46 3.66
CA VAL A 209 7.26 16.68 2.57
C VAL A 209 7.93 16.40 1.22
N GLY A 210 7.25 15.60 0.36
CA GLY A 210 7.78 15.15 -0.92
C GLY A 210 8.61 13.85 -0.86
N TYR A 211 8.81 13.24 0.32
CA TYR A 211 9.29 11.86 0.39
C TYR A 211 8.25 10.92 -0.25
N PRO A 212 8.68 9.96 -1.09
CA PRO A 212 7.74 9.08 -1.78
C PRO A 212 7.02 8.12 -0.80
N TYR A 213 5.88 7.60 -1.22
CA TYR A 213 5.25 6.50 -0.50
C TYR A 213 6.02 5.20 -0.76
N VAL A 214 6.37 4.49 0.31
CA VAL A 214 6.99 3.17 0.25
C VAL A 214 6.28 2.27 1.24
N TRP A 215 5.63 1.22 0.75
CA TRP A 215 4.96 0.24 1.60
C TRP A 215 5.96 -0.43 2.54
N GLY A 216 5.61 -0.51 3.83
CA GLY A 216 6.52 -1.02 4.86
C GLY A 216 7.59 -0.03 5.31
N GLY A 217 7.80 1.08 4.61
CA GLY A 217 8.76 2.11 4.97
C GLY A 217 8.39 2.83 6.27
N GLY A 218 9.38 3.23 7.07
CA GLY A 218 9.14 3.86 8.36
C GLY A 218 10.31 4.67 8.90
N ASP A 219 11.27 5.04 8.04
CA ASP A 219 12.41 5.88 8.40
C ASP A 219 12.86 6.76 7.22
N ILE A 220 13.81 7.66 7.50
CA ILE A 220 14.31 8.61 6.49
C ILE A 220 15.16 7.95 5.39
N GLU A 221 15.59 6.72 5.56
CA GLU A 221 16.41 5.99 4.59
C GLU A 221 15.52 5.25 3.59
N THR A 222 14.51 4.54 4.08
CA THR A 222 13.56 3.76 3.27
C THR A 222 12.34 4.55 2.81
N SER A 223 12.16 5.80 3.26
CA SER A 223 10.91 6.54 3.16
C SER A 223 9.80 5.94 4.02
N PHE A 224 8.53 6.19 3.71
CA PHE A 224 7.43 5.94 4.63
C PHE A 224 6.18 5.39 3.93
N ASP A 225 5.44 4.53 4.62
CA ASP A 225 4.01 4.40 4.39
C ASP A 225 3.21 5.32 5.34
N CYS A 226 1.88 5.27 5.28
CA CYS A 226 1.05 6.17 6.09
C CYS A 226 1.28 5.99 7.61
N SER A 227 1.33 4.77 8.08
CA SER A 227 1.55 4.46 9.50
C SER A 227 3.01 4.67 9.92
N GLY A 228 3.96 4.36 9.04
CA GLY A 228 5.38 4.57 9.31
C GLY A 228 5.73 6.04 9.45
N PHE A 229 5.11 6.92 8.64
CA PHE A 229 5.28 8.36 8.77
C PHE A 229 4.77 8.89 10.13
N ILE A 230 3.56 8.49 10.52
CA ILE A 230 2.99 8.91 11.81
C ILE A 230 3.81 8.35 12.98
N ASP A 231 4.16 7.05 12.93
CA ASP A 231 4.97 6.41 13.97
C ASP A 231 6.34 7.07 14.12
N TYR A 232 6.99 7.44 13.01
CA TYR A 232 8.26 8.16 13.02
C TYR A 232 8.13 9.54 13.71
N VAL A 233 7.12 10.33 13.33
CA VAL A 233 6.89 11.66 13.94
C VAL A 233 6.60 11.52 15.44
N MET A 234 5.72 10.59 15.82
CA MET A 234 5.42 10.31 17.21
C MET A 234 6.66 9.90 18.01
N ASP A 235 7.52 9.06 17.42
CA ASP A 235 8.77 8.61 18.06
C ASP A 235 9.72 9.80 18.31
N GLN A 236 9.90 10.69 17.34
CA GLN A 236 10.68 11.92 17.50
C GLN A 236 10.05 12.90 18.51
N MET A 237 8.75 12.82 18.73
CA MET A 237 8.05 13.56 19.79
C MET A 237 8.22 12.93 21.18
N GLY A 238 8.68 11.68 21.28
CA GLY A 238 8.93 10.95 22.52
C GLY A 238 7.86 9.91 22.88
N TYR A 239 6.98 9.55 21.97
CA TYR A 239 5.91 8.56 22.24
C TYR A 239 6.36 7.09 22.15
N HIS A 240 7.45 6.72 21.62
CA HIS A 240 8.10 5.39 21.60
C HIS A 240 7.16 4.16 21.67
N PHE A 241 6.03 4.21 20.96
CA PHE A 241 5.10 3.09 20.91
C PHE A 241 5.67 1.97 20.04
N ARG A 242 5.66 0.73 20.54
CA ARG A 242 6.16 -0.43 19.80
C ARG A 242 5.35 -1.67 20.16
N ASN A 243 5.22 -2.56 19.19
CA ASN A 243 4.79 -3.93 19.40
C ASN A 243 6.00 -4.84 19.57
N SER A 244 5.95 -5.81 20.48
CA SER A 244 6.95 -6.88 20.57
C SER A 244 6.36 -8.18 20.01
N ILE A 245 6.90 -8.66 18.90
CA ILE A 245 6.51 -9.90 18.25
C ILE A 245 7.73 -10.81 18.16
N ASN A 246 7.68 -11.97 18.82
CA ASN A 246 8.79 -12.92 18.87
C ASN A 246 10.13 -12.27 19.33
N GLY A 247 10.06 -11.36 20.30
CA GLY A 247 11.24 -10.66 20.84
C GLY A 247 11.78 -9.54 19.95
N LYS A 248 11.18 -9.28 18.80
CA LYS A 248 11.52 -8.14 17.92
C LYS A 248 10.55 -6.99 18.14
N GLN A 249 11.08 -5.78 18.13
CA GLN A 249 10.28 -4.56 18.18
C GLN A 249 9.76 -4.23 16.78
N TRP A 250 8.47 -3.93 16.68
CA TRP A 250 7.79 -3.58 15.43
C TRP A 250 7.11 -2.21 15.60
N ARG A 251 7.17 -1.40 14.54
CA ARG A 251 6.38 -0.17 14.47
C ARG A 251 4.88 -0.47 14.46
N LEU A 252 4.06 0.52 14.79
CA LEU A 252 2.62 0.36 14.80
C LEU A 252 2.04 0.41 13.38
N PRO A 253 1.10 -0.50 13.04
CA PRO A 253 0.22 -0.32 11.88
C PRO A 253 -0.84 0.77 12.17
N VAL A 254 -1.65 1.13 11.18
CA VAL A 254 -2.75 2.09 11.34
C VAL A 254 -3.70 1.67 12.47
N ALA A 255 -4.13 0.42 12.47
CA ALA A 255 -4.98 -0.17 13.50
C ALA A 255 -4.52 -1.58 13.82
N GLY A 256 -4.95 -2.07 14.98
CA GLY A 256 -4.60 -3.38 15.49
C GLY A 256 -4.99 -4.52 14.54
N SER A 257 -4.18 -5.55 14.54
CA SER A 257 -4.34 -6.73 13.70
C SER A 257 -4.02 -8.01 14.46
N ARG A 258 -4.41 -9.17 13.91
CA ARG A 258 -4.07 -10.49 14.47
C ARG A 258 -2.90 -11.10 13.70
N ILE A 259 -1.89 -11.53 14.42
CA ILE A 259 -0.75 -12.29 13.89
C ILE A 259 -0.65 -13.57 14.69
N ASN A 260 -0.71 -14.73 14.05
CA ASN A 260 -0.67 -16.05 14.70
C ASN A 260 -1.69 -16.21 15.85
N GLY A 261 -2.91 -15.65 15.67
CA GLY A 261 -3.97 -15.70 16.67
C GLY A 261 -3.89 -14.67 17.79
N GLN A 262 -2.76 -13.97 17.96
CA GLN A 262 -2.58 -12.92 18.95
C GLN A 262 -2.94 -11.55 18.35
N PHE A 263 -3.64 -10.71 19.13
CA PHE A 263 -3.96 -9.34 18.75
C PHE A 263 -2.79 -8.40 19.11
N TYR A 264 -2.45 -7.51 18.18
CA TYR A 264 -1.45 -6.45 18.36
C TYR A 264 -2.07 -5.09 18.08
N ASP A 265 -1.73 -4.11 18.90
CA ASP A 265 -2.24 -2.74 18.76
C ASP A 265 -1.67 -2.04 17.53
N GLY A 266 -2.44 -1.09 17.00
CA GLY A 266 -2.00 -0.09 16.04
C GLY A 266 -1.99 1.32 16.65
N ILE A 267 -1.75 2.31 15.81
CA ILE A 267 -1.80 3.73 16.19
C ILE A 267 -3.17 4.08 16.76
N TYR A 268 -4.23 3.56 16.15
CA TYR A 268 -5.61 3.77 16.58
C TYR A 268 -5.84 3.37 18.04
N GLU A 269 -5.32 2.23 18.49
CA GLU A 269 -5.49 1.75 19.86
C GLU A 269 -4.65 2.55 20.88
N LYS A 270 -3.71 3.36 20.44
CA LYS A 270 -2.91 4.23 21.30
C LYS A 270 -3.51 5.61 21.48
N CYS A 271 -4.56 5.94 20.73
CA CYS A 271 -5.22 7.24 20.77
C CYS A 271 -6.41 7.26 21.73
N ILE A 272 -6.73 8.43 22.25
CA ILE A 272 -8.01 8.76 22.87
C ILE A 272 -8.93 9.19 21.72
N LEU A 273 -9.98 8.41 21.46
CA LEU A 273 -10.94 8.74 20.39
C LEU A 273 -11.76 9.96 20.79
N ILE A 274 -12.00 10.85 19.85
CA ILE A 274 -12.75 12.09 20.03
C ILE A 274 -13.80 12.26 18.94
N ASP A 275 -14.85 13.01 19.24
CA ASP A 275 -15.87 13.39 18.25
C ASP A 275 -15.29 14.35 17.21
N CYS A 276 -15.88 14.33 16.00
CA CYS A 276 -15.47 15.22 14.93
C CYS A 276 -15.53 16.71 15.31
N SER A 277 -16.51 17.09 16.15
CA SER A 277 -16.68 18.47 16.65
C SER A 277 -15.60 18.89 17.67
N GLU A 278 -14.86 17.95 18.23
CA GLU A 278 -13.80 18.18 19.21
C GLU A 278 -12.40 18.13 18.58
N ALA A 279 -12.31 17.73 17.31
CA ALA A 279 -11.04 17.58 16.60
C ALA A 279 -10.33 18.93 16.48
N GLN A 280 -9.05 18.94 16.83
CA GLN A 280 -8.18 20.12 16.78
C GLN A 280 -6.95 19.85 15.91
N PRO A 281 -6.37 20.89 15.28
CA PRO A 281 -5.11 20.75 14.56
C PRO A 281 -4.03 20.10 15.44
N GLY A 282 -3.40 19.03 14.90
CA GLY A 282 -2.48 18.14 15.60
C GLY A 282 -3.09 16.82 16.08
N ASP A 283 -4.43 16.68 16.05
CA ASP A 283 -5.03 15.37 16.29
C ASP A 283 -4.84 14.43 15.10
N LEU A 284 -4.87 13.13 15.33
CA LEU A 284 -4.81 12.13 14.26
C LEU A 284 -6.18 11.96 13.59
N VAL A 285 -6.17 11.73 12.30
CA VAL A 285 -7.36 11.41 11.52
C VAL A 285 -7.21 10.06 10.85
N PHE A 286 -8.28 9.24 10.91
CA PHE A 286 -8.28 7.87 10.42
C PHE A 286 -9.29 7.68 9.30
N PHE A 287 -8.87 6.95 8.27
CA PHE A 287 -9.66 6.69 7.08
C PHE A 287 -9.75 5.20 6.75
N THR A 288 -10.85 4.82 6.07
CA THR A 288 -11.08 3.47 5.54
C THR A 288 -10.95 3.43 4.02
N GLY A 289 -10.80 2.22 3.45
CA GLY A 289 -10.98 1.97 2.02
C GLY A 289 -9.95 2.65 1.11
N SER A 290 -8.75 2.97 1.59
CA SER A 290 -7.64 3.43 0.74
C SER A 290 -7.02 2.29 -0.05
N PHE A 291 -7.09 1.05 0.47
CA PHE A 291 -6.74 -0.20 -0.21
C PHE A 291 -7.57 -1.35 0.38
N GLU A 292 -7.59 -2.51 -0.28
CA GLU A 292 -8.20 -3.72 0.28
C GLU A 292 -7.26 -4.34 1.32
N ALA A 293 -7.54 -4.07 2.57
CA ALA A 293 -6.87 -4.71 3.68
C ALA A 293 -7.62 -5.99 4.05
N GLY A 294 -6.90 -7.06 4.38
CA GLY A 294 -7.46 -8.18 5.15
C GLY A 294 -8.10 -7.66 6.45
N TYR A 295 -8.54 -8.57 7.34
CA TYR A 295 -9.18 -8.16 8.59
C TYR A 295 -8.31 -7.16 9.36
N ARG A 296 -8.82 -5.92 9.47
CA ARG A 296 -8.30 -4.87 10.35
C ARG A 296 -9.45 -4.32 11.19
N LYS A 297 -9.16 -3.97 12.42
CA LYS A 297 -10.17 -3.37 13.31
C LYS A 297 -10.73 -2.10 12.66
N HIS A 298 -12.06 -1.98 12.63
CA HIS A 298 -12.80 -0.88 12.00
C HIS A 298 -12.48 -0.65 10.50
N ASN A 299 -11.82 -1.60 9.83
CA ASN A 299 -11.45 -1.48 8.42
C ASN A 299 -10.57 -0.24 8.12
N LEU A 300 -9.80 0.21 9.12
CA LEU A 300 -8.93 1.39 9.00
C LEU A 300 -7.70 1.05 8.15
N THR A 301 -7.47 1.84 7.13
CA THR A 301 -6.42 1.61 6.14
C THR A 301 -5.46 2.78 5.97
N HIS A 302 -5.81 3.96 6.51
CA HIS A 302 -4.97 5.16 6.39
C HIS A 302 -5.07 6.04 7.61
N VAL A 303 -4.00 6.82 7.87
CA VAL A 303 -3.88 7.74 8.99
C VAL A 303 -3.07 8.98 8.57
N GLY A 304 -3.41 10.12 9.13
CA GLY A 304 -2.69 11.38 8.96
C GLY A 304 -2.82 12.29 10.18
N PHE A 305 -2.09 13.41 10.21
CA PHE A 305 -2.28 14.50 11.17
C PHE A 305 -3.32 15.47 10.63
N TYR A 306 -4.33 15.80 11.41
CA TYR A 306 -5.32 16.82 11.08
C TYR A 306 -4.70 18.22 11.19
N MET A 307 -4.85 19.03 10.16
CA MET A 307 -4.27 20.38 10.07
C MET A 307 -5.29 21.50 10.33
N GLY A 308 -6.56 21.15 10.48
CA GLY A 308 -7.68 22.09 10.41
C GLY A 308 -8.20 22.27 8.99
N ASP A 309 -9.34 22.95 8.83
CA ASP A 309 -9.94 23.33 7.54
C ASP A 309 -10.04 22.19 6.51
N ASP A 310 -10.42 21.00 6.99
CA ASP A 310 -10.54 19.79 6.16
C ASP A 310 -9.27 19.42 5.38
N VAL A 311 -8.10 19.66 5.97
CA VAL A 311 -6.79 19.27 5.45
C VAL A 311 -6.10 18.33 6.44
N PHE A 312 -5.39 17.34 5.92
CA PHE A 312 -4.49 16.50 6.70
C PHE A 312 -3.10 16.41 6.07
N LEU A 313 -2.09 16.17 6.89
CA LEU A 313 -0.73 15.82 6.46
C LEU A 313 -0.54 14.31 6.63
N GLY A 314 -0.26 13.62 5.54
CA GLY A 314 -0.09 12.16 5.54
C GLY A 314 0.83 11.68 4.44
N CYS A 315 1.21 10.40 4.49
CA CYS A 315 1.98 9.76 3.42
C CYS A 315 1.04 8.95 2.53
N ASN A 316 0.85 9.38 1.29
CA ASN A 316 -0.14 8.88 0.34
C ASN A 316 0.55 8.22 -0.87
N SER A 317 -0.05 7.19 -1.44
CA SER A 317 0.55 6.41 -2.54
C SER A 317 0.83 7.24 -3.81
N SER A 318 0.03 8.28 -4.09
CA SER A 318 0.20 9.13 -5.29
C SER A 318 1.14 10.32 -5.10
N THR A 319 1.22 10.85 -3.87
CA THR A 319 1.94 12.12 -3.58
C THR A 319 3.08 11.96 -2.59
N GLY A 320 3.22 10.79 -1.95
CA GLY A 320 4.11 10.65 -0.81
C GLY A 320 3.64 11.48 0.39
N ILE A 321 4.59 11.98 1.18
CA ILE A 321 4.28 12.86 2.32
C ILE A 321 3.85 14.22 1.79
N SER A 322 2.59 14.58 2.07
CA SER A 322 1.97 15.78 1.52
C SER A 322 0.73 16.20 2.29
N PHE A 323 0.39 17.48 2.18
CA PHE A 323 -0.90 18.00 2.61
C PHE A 323 -1.98 17.57 1.62
N GLN A 324 -3.13 17.14 2.13
CA GLN A 324 -4.24 16.64 1.33
C GLN A 324 -5.55 17.26 1.79
N PRO A 325 -6.35 17.89 0.89
CA PRO A 325 -7.68 18.32 1.26
C PRO A 325 -8.63 17.13 1.31
N TYR A 326 -9.60 17.15 2.21
CA TYR A 326 -10.61 16.08 2.31
C TYR A 326 -11.47 15.95 1.04
N SER A 327 -11.56 17.01 0.25
CA SER A 327 -12.28 17.04 -1.04
C SER A 327 -11.56 16.31 -2.18
N LYS A 328 -10.27 15.97 -2.02
CA LYS A 328 -9.52 15.26 -3.07
C LYS A 328 -10.14 13.90 -3.36
N ILE A 329 -10.36 13.63 -4.65
CA ILE A 329 -10.95 12.41 -5.18
C ILE A 329 -9.85 11.39 -5.51
N ASP A 330 -10.03 10.14 -5.11
CA ASP A 330 -9.14 9.03 -5.47
C ASP A 330 -9.49 8.42 -6.84
N LYS A 331 -8.67 7.45 -7.28
CA LYS A 331 -8.88 6.72 -8.54
C LYS A 331 -10.24 5.98 -8.61
N ARG A 332 -10.90 5.74 -7.46
CA ARG A 332 -12.22 5.07 -7.36
C ARG A 332 -13.38 6.07 -7.27
N GLY A 333 -13.13 7.36 -7.47
CA GLY A 333 -14.13 8.42 -7.42
C GLY A 333 -14.60 8.82 -6.02
N ARG A 334 -13.87 8.44 -4.94
CA ARG A 334 -14.21 8.75 -3.55
C ARG A 334 -13.30 9.82 -2.98
N THR A 335 -13.88 10.77 -2.23
CA THR A 335 -13.11 11.78 -1.51
C THR A 335 -12.55 11.25 -0.18
N TRP A 336 -11.54 11.92 0.39
CA TRP A 336 -11.07 11.62 1.75
C TRP A 336 -12.17 11.85 2.79
N GLN A 337 -13.06 12.85 2.58
CA GLN A 337 -14.23 13.06 3.43
C GLN A 337 -15.15 11.82 3.49
N GLN A 338 -15.37 11.16 2.37
CA GLN A 338 -16.20 9.94 2.30
C GLN A 338 -15.53 8.72 2.95
N LYS A 339 -14.21 8.76 3.11
CA LYS A 339 -13.43 7.70 3.75
C LYS A 339 -13.15 7.97 5.23
N LEU A 340 -13.44 9.17 5.73
CA LEU A 340 -13.22 9.56 7.10
C LEU A 340 -14.01 8.65 8.06
N VAL A 341 -13.35 8.16 9.10
CA VAL A 341 -13.97 7.31 10.13
C VAL A 341 -14.02 8.02 11.48
N CYS A 342 -12.89 8.50 11.97
CA CYS A 342 -12.81 9.13 13.29
C CYS A 342 -11.53 9.96 13.46
N TYR A 343 -11.48 10.68 14.56
CA TYR A 343 -10.30 11.39 15.03
C TYR A 343 -9.78 10.76 16.34
N GLY A 344 -8.49 10.96 16.61
CA GLY A 344 -7.84 10.47 17.81
C GLY A 344 -6.80 11.44 18.32
N LYS A 345 -6.87 11.75 19.61
CA LYS A 345 -5.89 12.58 20.30
C LYS A 345 -4.75 11.71 20.85
N LEU A 346 -3.52 12.13 20.69
CA LEU A 346 -2.40 11.48 21.36
C LEU A 346 -2.51 11.69 22.88
N PRO A 347 -2.27 10.65 23.69
CA PRO A 347 -2.28 10.79 25.15
C PRO A 347 -1.16 11.74 25.59
N PRO A 348 -1.28 12.41 26.75
CA PRO A 348 -0.19 13.20 27.31
C PRO A 348 1.07 12.35 27.48
N LEU A 349 2.23 12.91 27.14
CA LEU A 349 3.51 12.27 27.45
C LEU A 349 3.67 12.17 28.98
N LYS A 350 4.07 11.01 29.45
CA LYS A 350 4.30 10.75 30.88
C LYS A 350 5.65 11.30 31.32
#